data_23bef99bacee8281478bea5f4fc4d9bb
#
_entry.id   23bef99bacee8281478bea5f4fc4d9bb
#
_cell.length_a   1.000
_cell.length_b   1.000
_cell.length_c   1.000
_cell.angle_alpha   90.00
_cell.angle_beta   90.00
_cell.angle_gamma   90.00
#
_symmetry.space_group_name_H-M   'P 1'
#
loop_
_entity.id
_entity.type
_entity.pdbx_description
1 polymer ?
#
loop_
_entity_poly.entity_id
_entity_poly.type
_entity_poly.pdbx_seq_one_letter_code
_entity_poly.pdbx_strand_id
1 'polypeptide(L)'
;MKVVIGIDPGTAACGYGIVHESDGRLRALGHGWWKTAAGQRPELRLKTIFEGVAALIEEHAPAAVVLEESYVGADARIALSVGQARGAVLVASAVAGVVCAEYAPARIKQTVCGYGRADKSQVQRMVKTILAMPQEPTPSHAADALAVAICHLLGSPLLRATA
;
A
#
# COMPACT_ATOMS: atom_id res chain seq x y z
N MET A 1 12.74 -11.70 10.66
CA MET A 1 11.69 -11.62 9.60
C MET A 1 10.82 -10.43 9.88
N LYS A 2 10.57 -9.56 8.90
CA LYS A 2 9.79 -8.34 9.04
C LYS A 2 8.72 -8.29 7.96
N VAL A 3 7.46 -8.17 8.34
CA VAL A 3 6.32 -8.08 7.42
C VAL A 3 5.83 -6.64 7.37
N VAL A 4 5.50 -6.15 6.18
CA VAL A 4 4.90 -4.84 5.93
C VAL A 4 3.71 -5.00 4.99
N ILE A 5 2.61 -4.32 5.30
CA ILE A 5 1.43 -4.26 4.44
C ILE A 5 1.41 -2.89 3.77
N GLY A 6 1.49 -2.88 2.44
CA GLY A 6 1.29 -1.69 1.62
C GLY A 6 -0.15 -1.57 1.19
N ILE A 7 -0.68 -0.34 1.16
CA ILE A 7 -2.04 -0.03 0.75
C ILE A 7 -2.03 1.09 -0.29
N ASP A 8 -2.76 0.89 -1.39
CA ASP A 8 -3.11 1.94 -2.37
C ASP A 8 -4.59 2.31 -2.18
N PRO A 9 -4.88 3.40 -1.42
CA PRO A 9 -6.23 3.68 -0.96
C PRO A 9 -7.12 4.25 -2.08
N GLY A 10 -8.28 3.63 -2.26
CA GLY A 10 -9.36 4.11 -3.12
C GLY A 10 -10.69 3.50 -2.70
N THR A 11 -11.79 4.24 -2.81
CA THR A 11 -13.11 3.72 -2.42
C THR A 11 -13.69 2.73 -3.42
N ALA A 12 -13.43 2.91 -4.72
CA ALA A 12 -13.89 1.98 -5.76
C ALA A 12 -13.02 0.70 -5.82
N ALA A 13 -11.73 0.86 -5.62
CA ALA A 13 -10.75 -0.21 -5.55
C ALA A 13 -9.63 0.22 -4.59
N CYS A 14 -9.41 -0.56 -3.55
CA CYS A 14 -8.32 -0.35 -2.61
C CYS A 14 -7.34 -1.51 -2.75
N GLY A 15 -6.14 -1.23 -3.24
CA GLY A 15 -5.09 -2.22 -3.44
C GLY A 15 -4.38 -2.57 -2.13
N TYR A 16 -3.94 -3.81 -2.00
CA TYR A 16 -3.07 -4.23 -0.90
C TYR A 16 -1.93 -5.12 -1.40
N GLY A 17 -0.82 -5.06 -0.71
CA GLY A 17 0.34 -5.92 -0.95
C GLY A 17 1.06 -6.23 0.35
N ILE A 18 1.34 -7.49 0.59
CA ILE A 18 2.03 -7.97 1.79
C ILE A 18 3.43 -8.39 1.38
N VAL A 19 4.44 -7.72 1.94
CA VAL A 19 5.85 -8.02 1.66
C VAL A 19 6.55 -8.41 2.95
N HIS A 20 7.32 -9.49 2.88
CA HIS A 20 8.19 -9.88 3.97
C HIS A 20 9.65 -9.71 3.59
N GLU A 21 10.46 -9.34 4.56
CA GLU A 21 11.92 -9.28 4.46
C GLU A 21 12.54 -10.36 5.37
N SER A 22 13.40 -11.16 4.78
CA SER A 22 14.22 -12.14 5.50
C SER A 22 15.59 -12.24 4.83
N ASP A 23 16.65 -12.12 5.61
CA ASP A 23 18.04 -12.27 5.16
C ASP A 23 18.38 -11.33 3.97
N GLY A 24 17.86 -10.09 4.01
CA GLY A 24 18.08 -9.10 2.97
C GLY A 24 17.30 -9.35 1.67
N ARG A 25 16.39 -10.33 1.65
CA ARG A 25 15.55 -10.66 0.49
C ARG A 25 14.11 -10.28 0.77
N LEU A 26 13.49 -9.66 -0.24
CA LEU A 26 12.05 -9.34 -0.22
C LEU A 26 11.25 -10.39 -0.99
N ARG A 27 10.07 -10.74 -0.48
CA ARG A 27 9.11 -11.63 -1.14
C ARG A 27 7.69 -11.13 -0.89
N ALA A 28 6.83 -11.26 -1.86
CA ALA A 28 5.40 -11.07 -1.67
C ALA A 28 4.81 -12.29 -0.96
N LEU A 29 4.08 -12.07 0.13
CA LEU A 29 3.24 -13.09 0.77
C LEU A 29 1.84 -13.13 0.16
N GLY A 30 1.36 -11.98 -0.33
CA GLY A 30 0.08 -11.86 -0.99
C GLY A 30 -0.13 -10.46 -1.56
N HIS A 31 -1.07 -10.33 -2.47
CA HIS A 31 -1.50 -9.05 -3.02
C HIS A 31 -2.89 -9.18 -3.64
N GLY A 32 -3.57 -8.06 -3.77
CA GLY A 32 -4.90 -8.02 -4.37
C GLY A 32 -5.55 -6.65 -4.18
N TRP A 33 -6.86 -6.63 -4.21
CA TRP A 33 -7.64 -5.41 -3.97
C TRP A 33 -9.03 -5.73 -3.43
N TRP A 34 -9.58 -4.80 -2.66
CA TRP A 34 -10.99 -4.80 -2.31
C TRP A 34 -11.74 -3.92 -3.28
N LYS A 35 -12.66 -4.51 -4.01
CA LYS A 35 -13.53 -3.80 -4.95
C LYS A 35 -14.89 -3.55 -4.31
N THR A 36 -15.40 -2.34 -4.46
CA THR A 36 -16.73 -1.97 -3.99
C THR A 36 -17.62 -1.49 -5.13
N ALA A 37 -18.92 -1.74 -5.04
CA ALA A 37 -19.86 -1.31 -6.07
C ALA A 37 -20.08 0.22 -6.04
N ALA A 38 -20.18 0.86 -7.21
CA ALA A 38 -20.38 2.31 -7.32
C ALA A 38 -21.67 2.80 -6.65
N GLY A 39 -22.74 2.00 -6.68
CA GLY A 39 -24.03 2.29 -6.03
C GLY A 39 -24.12 1.90 -4.55
N GLN A 40 -23.05 1.33 -3.99
CA GLN A 40 -23.03 0.98 -2.58
C GLN A 40 -22.90 2.22 -1.70
N ARG A 41 -23.60 2.25 -0.56
CA ARG A 41 -23.53 3.33 0.42
C ARG A 41 -22.08 3.56 0.88
N PRO A 42 -21.63 4.82 1.02
CA PRO A 42 -20.23 5.15 1.33
C PRO A 42 -19.68 4.43 2.57
N GLU A 43 -20.46 4.39 3.65
CA GLU A 43 -20.05 3.74 4.90
C GLU A 43 -19.82 2.23 4.75
N LEU A 44 -20.56 1.56 3.86
CA LEU A 44 -20.37 0.12 3.60
C LEU A 44 -19.10 -0.12 2.76
N ARG A 45 -18.79 0.81 1.86
CA ARG A 45 -17.52 0.76 1.10
C ARG A 45 -16.33 0.92 2.03
N LEU A 46 -16.39 1.89 2.95
CA LEU A 46 -15.34 2.12 3.95
C LEU A 46 -15.23 0.96 4.93
N LYS A 47 -16.36 0.36 5.34
CA LYS A 47 -16.38 -0.85 6.16
C LYS A 47 -15.61 -1.99 5.48
N THR A 48 -15.82 -2.22 4.18
CA THR A 48 -15.09 -3.25 3.41
C THR A 48 -13.58 -3.04 3.49
N ILE A 49 -13.11 -1.79 3.34
CA ILE A 49 -11.68 -1.46 3.42
C ILE A 49 -11.17 -1.68 4.85
N PHE A 50 -11.87 -1.17 5.84
CA PHE A 50 -11.51 -1.30 7.26
C PHE A 50 -11.38 -2.77 7.67
N GLU A 51 -12.37 -3.59 7.39
CA GLU A 51 -12.40 -5.02 7.73
C GLU A 51 -11.31 -5.79 6.97
N GLY A 52 -11.08 -5.45 5.70
CA GLY A 52 -10.01 -6.04 4.91
C GLY A 52 -8.62 -5.76 5.49
N VAL A 53 -8.35 -4.52 5.85
CA VAL A 53 -7.06 -4.14 6.49
C VAL A 53 -6.93 -4.81 7.86
N ALA A 54 -7.98 -4.80 8.69
CA ALA A 54 -7.96 -5.44 10.00
C ALA A 54 -7.65 -6.95 9.90
N ALA A 55 -8.28 -7.64 8.95
CA ALA A 55 -8.03 -9.06 8.70
C ALA A 55 -6.58 -9.34 8.28
N LEU A 56 -6.00 -8.52 7.39
CA LEU A 56 -4.60 -8.66 7.00
C LEU A 56 -3.64 -8.39 8.16
N ILE A 57 -3.96 -7.43 9.03
CA ILE A 57 -3.15 -7.16 10.22
C ILE A 57 -3.19 -8.35 11.19
N GLU A 58 -4.37 -8.90 11.44
CA GLU A 58 -4.54 -10.08 12.29
C GLU A 58 -3.79 -11.30 11.75
N GLU A 59 -3.91 -11.57 10.44
CA GLU A 59 -3.30 -12.73 9.79
C GLU A 59 -1.75 -12.65 9.75
N HIS A 60 -1.21 -11.47 9.46
CA HIS A 60 0.21 -11.32 9.13
C HIS A 60 1.04 -10.66 10.23
N ALA A 61 0.43 -10.10 11.28
CA ALA A 61 1.08 -9.37 12.37
C ALA A 61 2.21 -8.44 11.89
N PRO A 62 1.91 -7.46 11.00
CA PRO A 62 2.91 -6.64 10.34
C PRO A 62 3.60 -5.68 11.31
N ALA A 63 4.85 -5.33 11.01
CA ALA A 63 5.57 -4.27 11.73
C ALA A 63 5.04 -2.87 11.41
N ALA A 64 4.44 -2.70 10.21
CA ALA A 64 3.81 -1.45 9.78
C ALA A 64 2.77 -1.69 8.68
N VAL A 65 1.77 -0.81 8.62
CA VAL A 65 0.93 -0.57 7.45
C VAL A 65 1.45 0.70 6.78
N VAL A 66 1.58 0.70 5.46
CA VAL A 66 2.19 1.83 4.74
C VAL A 66 1.33 2.25 3.56
N LEU A 67 1.22 3.57 3.35
CA LEU A 67 0.42 4.15 2.28
C LEU A 67 1.28 5.08 1.41
N GLU A 68 0.85 5.25 0.17
CA GLU A 68 1.30 6.37 -0.65
C GLU A 68 0.63 7.66 -0.19
N GLU A 69 1.38 8.75 -0.06
CA GLU A 69 0.84 10.08 0.20
C GLU A 69 -0.13 10.46 -0.92
N SER A 70 -1.34 10.85 -0.55
CA SER A 70 -2.34 11.29 -1.52
C SER A 70 -2.08 12.73 -1.93
N TYR A 71 -1.89 12.94 -3.23
CA TYR A 71 -1.87 14.29 -3.79
C TYR A 71 -3.31 14.77 -4.01
N VAL A 72 -3.64 15.94 -3.48
CA VAL A 72 -4.92 16.58 -3.76
C VAL A 72 -4.87 17.14 -5.19
N GLY A 73 -5.38 16.36 -6.14
CA GLY A 73 -5.52 16.79 -7.52
C GLY A 73 -6.66 17.81 -7.69
N ALA A 74 -6.91 18.24 -8.92
CA ALA A 74 -7.93 19.25 -9.25
C ALA A 74 -9.38 18.80 -8.95
N ASP A 75 -9.64 17.47 -8.86
CA ASP A 75 -10.97 16.94 -8.56
C ASP A 75 -11.15 16.70 -7.06
N ALA A 76 -11.89 17.63 -6.43
CA ALA A 76 -12.18 17.56 -5.00
C ALA A 76 -12.99 16.31 -4.59
N ARG A 77 -13.82 15.74 -5.48
CA ARG A 77 -14.60 14.53 -5.18
C ARG A 77 -13.68 13.31 -5.10
N ILE A 78 -12.72 13.21 -6.00
CA ILE A 78 -11.72 12.14 -5.99
C ILE A 78 -10.87 12.28 -4.73
N ALA A 79 -10.37 13.48 -4.43
CA ALA A 79 -9.56 13.74 -3.24
C ALA A 79 -10.30 13.36 -1.95
N LEU A 80 -11.58 13.75 -1.83
CA LEU A 80 -12.42 13.40 -0.69
C LEU A 80 -12.60 11.88 -0.56
N SER A 81 -12.89 11.20 -1.66
CA SER A 81 -13.09 9.75 -1.71
C SER A 81 -11.83 8.98 -1.31
N VAL A 82 -10.68 9.39 -1.81
CA VAL A 82 -9.38 8.82 -1.42
C VAL A 82 -9.07 9.10 0.06
N GLY A 83 -9.34 10.32 0.53
CA GLY A 83 -9.17 10.69 1.94
C GLY A 83 -10.02 9.84 2.89
N GLN A 84 -11.26 9.52 2.51
CA GLN A 84 -12.13 8.62 3.28
C GLN A 84 -11.55 7.20 3.34
N ALA A 85 -11.10 6.64 2.21
CA ALA A 85 -10.46 5.32 2.17
C ALA A 85 -9.20 5.28 3.05
N ARG A 86 -8.36 6.33 2.98
CA ARG A 86 -7.19 6.50 3.86
C ARG A 86 -7.59 6.50 5.33
N GLY A 87 -8.64 7.24 5.69
CA GLY A 87 -9.17 7.28 7.06
C GLY A 87 -9.53 5.89 7.57
N ALA A 88 -10.18 5.06 6.76
CA ALA A 88 -10.49 3.68 7.12
C ALA A 88 -9.23 2.84 7.40
N VAL A 89 -8.18 2.98 6.58
CA VAL A 89 -6.88 2.30 6.79
C VAL A 89 -6.20 2.77 8.07
N LEU A 90 -6.14 4.09 8.30
CA LEU A 90 -5.53 4.67 9.50
C LEU A 90 -6.22 4.19 10.77
N VAL A 91 -7.56 4.18 10.78
CA VAL A 91 -8.34 3.72 11.94
C VAL A 91 -8.13 2.22 12.17
N ALA A 92 -8.13 1.38 11.13
CA ALA A 92 -7.86 -0.05 11.27
C ALA A 92 -6.47 -0.32 11.86
N SER A 93 -5.45 0.42 11.41
CA SER A 93 -4.09 0.33 11.94
C SER A 93 -4.01 0.76 13.41
N ALA A 94 -4.65 1.88 13.74
CA ALA A 94 -4.66 2.43 15.12
C ALA A 94 -5.37 1.49 16.09
N VAL A 95 -6.52 0.93 15.70
CA VAL A 95 -7.27 -0.04 16.54
C VAL A 95 -6.44 -1.29 16.80
N ALA A 96 -5.65 -1.73 15.83
CA ALA A 96 -4.76 -2.88 15.98
C ALA A 96 -3.41 -2.54 16.67
N GLY A 97 -3.14 -1.27 16.98
CA GLY A 97 -1.88 -0.83 17.57
C GLY A 97 -0.67 -0.95 16.63
N VAL A 98 -0.91 -0.96 15.31
CA VAL A 98 0.13 -1.06 14.28
C VAL A 98 0.50 0.32 13.76
N VAL A 99 1.79 0.61 13.63
CA VAL A 99 2.29 1.87 13.08
C VAL A 99 1.84 2.04 11.63
N CYS A 100 1.36 3.24 11.29
CA CYS A 100 1.02 3.61 9.92
C CYS A 100 2.02 4.66 9.42
N ALA A 101 2.68 4.38 8.28
CA ALA A 101 3.66 5.27 7.67
C ALA A 101 3.23 5.65 6.25
N GLU A 102 3.73 6.80 5.77
CA GLU A 102 3.38 7.34 4.46
C GLU A 102 4.61 7.73 3.66
N TYR A 103 4.54 7.60 2.34
CA TYR A 103 5.62 7.90 1.43
C TYR A 103 5.15 8.68 0.21
N ALA A 104 5.86 9.74 -0.14
CA ALA A 104 5.61 10.51 -1.35
C ALA A 104 5.81 9.64 -2.62
N PRO A 105 4.98 9.80 -3.67
CA PRO A 105 5.08 9.05 -4.92
C PRO A 105 6.49 9.06 -5.55
N ALA A 106 7.14 10.23 -5.55
CA ALA A 106 8.51 10.34 -6.07
C ALA A 106 9.52 9.51 -5.26
N ARG A 107 9.33 9.41 -3.94
CA ARG A 107 10.16 8.59 -3.06
C ARG A 107 10.00 7.11 -3.33
N ILE A 108 8.76 6.65 -3.52
CA ILE A 108 8.45 5.26 -3.87
C ILE A 108 9.14 4.90 -5.18
N LYS A 109 8.96 5.70 -6.24
CA LYS A 109 9.59 5.51 -7.55
C LYS A 109 11.12 5.52 -7.47
N GLN A 110 11.71 6.45 -6.72
CA GLN A 110 13.15 6.51 -6.52
C GLN A 110 13.69 5.26 -5.84
N THR A 111 12.99 4.75 -4.84
CA THR A 111 13.42 3.55 -4.10
C THR A 111 13.28 2.29 -4.95
N VAL A 112 12.16 2.13 -5.66
CA VAL A 112 11.85 0.92 -6.43
C VAL A 112 12.60 0.88 -7.76
N CYS A 113 12.70 2.01 -8.46
CA CYS A 113 13.25 2.09 -9.81
C CYS A 113 14.62 2.78 -9.89
N GLY A 114 15.10 3.39 -8.79
CA GLY A 114 16.29 4.26 -8.82
C GLY A 114 16.05 5.63 -9.46
N TYR A 115 14.81 5.97 -9.79
CA TYR A 115 14.45 7.14 -10.55
C TYR A 115 13.03 7.64 -10.21
N GLY A 116 12.93 8.86 -9.65
CA GLY A 116 11.68 9.41 -9.10
C GLY A 116 10.58 9.75 -10.12
N ARG A 117 10.90 9.75 -11.43
CA ARG A 117 9.95 9.97 -12.53
C ARG A 117 9.63 8.70 -13.33
N ALA A 118 9.89 7.52 -12.76
CA ALA A 118 9.57 6.27 -13.38
C ALA A 118 8.08 6.19 -13.75
N ASP A 119 7.78 5.63 -14.92
CA ASP A 119 6.41 5.39 -15.34
C ASP A 119 5.81 4.17 -14.63
N LYS A 120 4.50 4.01 -14.75
CA LYS A 120 3.78 2.93 -14.06
C LYS A 120 4.25 1.53 -14.49
N SER A 121 4.57 1.35 -15.77
CA SER A 121 5.03 0.06 -16.29
C SER A 121 6.43 -0.29 -15.77
N GLN A 122 7.29 0.72 -15.60
CA GLN A 122 8.61 0.52 -14.97
C GLN A 122 8.49 0.09 -13.51
N VAL A 123 7.59 0.74 -12.75
CA VAL A 123 7.33 0.35 -11.35
C VAL A 123 6.85 -1.09 -11.26
N GLN A 124 5.88 -1.50 -12.08
CA GLN A 124 5.34 -2.86 -12.08
C GLN A 124 6.42 -3.91 -12.40
N ARG A 125 7.26 -3.67 -13.40
CA ARG A 125 8.38 -4.56 -13.75
C ARG A 125 9.40 -4.66 -12.62
N MET A 126 9.72 -3.54 -11.98
CA MET A 126 10.67 -3.54 -10.86
C MET A 126 10.11 -4.24 -9.63
N VAL A 127 8.84 -4.04 -9.30
CA VAL A 127 8.15 -4.78 -8.22
C VAL A 127 8.24 -6.28 -8.47
N LYS A 128 7.91 -6.75 -9.68
CA LYS A 128 8.07 -8.15 -10.07
C LYS A 128 9.50 -8.66 -9.84
N THR A 129 10.48 -7.89 -10.28
CA THR A 129 11.90 -8.28 -10.19
C THR A 129 12.38 -8.34 -8.74
N ILE A 130 12.11 -7.30 -7.95
CA ILE A 130 12.54 -7.19 -6.54
C ILE A 130 11.93 -8.31 -5.69
N LEU A 131 10.65 -8.61 -5.91
CA LEU A 131 9.93 -9.66 -5.16
C LEU A 131 10.10 -11.05 -5.77
N ALA A 132 10.85 -11.19 -6.88
CA ALA A 132 11.03 -12.42 -7.66
C ALA A 132 9.70 -13.13 -7.99
N MET A 133 8.72 -12.34 -8.43
CA MET A 133 7.40 -12.84 -8.81
C MET A 133 7.43 -13.47 -10.21
N PRO A 134 6.64 -14.51 -10.48
CA PRO A 134 6.58 -15.15 -11.81
C PRO A 134 5.95 -14.23 -12.86
N GLN A 135 5.02 -13.36 -12.44
CA GLN A 135 4.29 -12.43 -13.30
C GLN A 135 4.22 -11.05 -12.67
N GLU A 136 3.95 -10.03 -13.46
CA GLU A 136 3.68 -8.69 -12.95
C GLU A 136 2.40 -8.71 -12.08
N PRO A 137 2.40 -8.01 -10.92
CA PRO A 137 1.24 -7.98 -10.06
C PRO A 137 0.06 -7.27 -10.72
N THR A 138 -1.11 -7.90 -10.64
CA THR A 138 -2.38 -7.37 -11.15
C THR A 138 -3.44 -7.41 -10.06
N PRO A 139 -4.37 -6.44 -10.04
CA PRO A 139 -4.42 -5.23 -10.88
C PRO A 139 -3.33 -4.22 -10.50
N SER A 140 -3.28 -3.10 -11.23
CA SER A 140 -2.28 -2.04 -10.97
C SER A 140 -2.28 -1.51 -9.55
N HIS A 141 -3.44 -1.44 -8.89
CA HIS A 141 -3.55 -1.05 -7.47
C HIS A 141 -2.77 -1.99 -6.53
N ALA A 142 -2.73 -3.28 -6.82
CA ALA A 142 -1.92 -4.23 -6.06
C ALA A 142 -0.42 -4.01 -6.28
N ALA A 143 -0.01 -3.66 -7.49
CA ALA A 143 1.37 -3.31 -7.80
C ALA A 143 1.81 -2.03 -7.06
N ASP A 144 0.96 -1.01 -7.04
CA ASP A 144 1.23 0.24 -6.33
C ASP A 144 1.35 -0.01 -4.81
N ALA A 145 0.47 -0.85 -4.25
CA ALA A 145 0.53 -1.28 -2.85
C ALA A 145 1.82 -2.07 -2.51
N LEU A 146 2.25 -2.98 -3.37
CA LEU A 146 3.53 -3.68 -3.21
C LEU A 146 4.73 -2.72 -3.29
N ALA A 147 4.68 -1.73 -4.19
CA ALA A 147 5.75 -0.74 -4.34
C ALA A 147 5.95 0.10 -3.09
N VAL A 148 4.88 0.54 -2.41
CA VAL A 148 5.00 1.29 -1.16
C VAL A 148 5.53 0.42 -0.01
N ALA A 149 5.16 -0.86 0.06
CA ALA A 149 5.73 -1.80 1.03
C ALA A 149 7.24 -2.03 0.81
N ILE A 150 7.67 -2.18 -0.45
CA ILE A 150 9.09 -2.25 -0.81
C ILE A 150 9.82 -0.97 -0.39
N CYS A 151 9.23 0.20 -0.66
CA CYS A 151 9.80 1.49 -0.29
C CYS A 151 10.08 1.57 1.22
N HIS A 152 9.16 1.10 2.05
CA HIS A 152 9.34 1.05 3.50
C HIS A 152 10.47 0.11 3.92
N LEU A 153 10.51 -1.09 3.36
CA LEU A 153 11.50 -2.11 3.73
C LEU A 153 12.92 -1.76 3.28
N LEU A 154 13.08 -1.11 2.11
CA LEU A 154 14.38 -0.66 1.59
C LEU A 154 14.77 0.75 2.08
N GLY A 155 13.84 1.50 2.66
CA GLY A 155 14.11 2.83 3.21
C GLY A 155 15.13 2.82 4.34
N SER A 156 15.86 3.95 4.50
CA SER A 156 16.84 4.10 5.58
C SER A 156 16.21 3.90 6.97
N PRO A 157 16.92 3.27 7.92
CA PRO A 157 16.44 3.13 9.31
C PRO A 157 16.04 4.46 9.96
N LEU A 158 16.72 5.57 9.61
CA LEU A 158 16.40 6.93 10.11
C LEU A 158 15.02 7.41 9.65
N LEU A 159 14.59 7.06 8.44
CA LEU A 159 13.28 7.45 7.90
C LEU A 159 12.14 6.58 8.45
N ARG A 160 12.46 5.37 8.92
CA ARG A 160 11.49 4.48 9.58
C ARG A 160 11.16 4.91 11.01
N ALA A 161 12.04 5.68 11.63
CA ALA A 161 11.87 6.17 13.01
C ALA A 161 11.06 7.48 13.09
N THR A 162 10.89 8.19 11.97
CA THR A 162 10.16 9.48 11.88
C THR A 162 8.80 9.36 11.19
N ALA A 163 8.42 8.16 10.79
CA ALA A 163 7.11 7.88 10.17
C ALA A 163 6.08 7.49 11.24
#